data_1d51a126913ea6bb9135b5de28a32c1f
#
_entry.id   1d51a126913ea6bb9135b5de28a32c1f
#
_cell.length_a   1.000
_cell.length_b   1.000
_cell.length_c   1.000
_cell.angle_alpha   90.00
_cell.angle_beta   90.00
_cell.angle_gamma   90.00
#
_symmetry.space_group_name_H-M   'P 1'
#
loop_
_entity.id
_entity.type
_entity.pdbx_description
1 polymer ?
#
loop_
_entity_poly.entity_id
_entity_poly.type
_entity_poly.pdbx_seq_one_letter_code
_entity_poly.pdbx_strand_id
1 'polypeptide(L)'
;MSKLTKPIVLLILDGFGHRLEGDDNSVLLANTPNLDRLKAQYAYGTIDASERMVGLPSGQFGNSEVGHLNIGAGRVVAQDITRIDMAIENGSLAQNPALTAAWQSPTKTVHLLGCFSDGGVHSHINHFFAVADAALAAGMQKIVFHPFLDGRDTPPQSAEGYLKTLQSYCEQHPQVKVGCVVGRFFAMDRDNRWERVEQAYNALFGQAQFHADTPLQALAAAYERGEHDEFVQPTVI
;
A
#
# COMPACT_ATOMS: atom_id res chain seq x y z
N MET A 1 -8.73 27.57 -35.17
CA MET A 1 -8.00 27.74 -33.91
C MET A 1 -7.56 29.18 -33.82
N SER A 2 -8.13 29.98 -32.90
CA SER A 2 -7.68 31.37 -32.69
C SER A 2 -6.28 31.31 -32.09
N LYS A 3 -5.31 31.96 -32.71
CA LYS A 3 -3.99 32.16 -32.13
C LYS A 3 -4.16 32.91 -30.81
N LEU A 4 -3.81 32.28 -29.67
CA LEU A 4 -3.66 32.97 -28.40
C LEU A 4 -2.64 34.11 -28.61
N THR A 5 -3.10 35.35 -28.50
CA THR A 5 -2.27 36.56 -28.75
C THR A 5 -1.44 36.95 -27.52
N LYS A 6 -1.67 36.30 -26.37
CA LYS A 6 -0.96 36.56 -25.11
C LYS A 6 -0.56 35.25 -24.45
N PRO A 7 0.61 35.19 -23.82
CA PRO A 7 1.03 33.98 -23.08
C PRO A 7 0.12 33.75 -21.87
N ILE A 8 -0.13 32.48 -21.57
CA ILE A 8 -0.75 32.05 -20.31
C ILE A 8 0.36 31.58 -19.40
N VAL A 9 0.37 32.03 -18.15
CA VAL A 9 1.32 31.64 -17.13
C VAL A 9 0.56 30.87 -16.05
N LEU A 10 0.96 29.63 -15.80
CA LEU A 10 0.53 28.84 -14.65
C LEU A 10 1.62 28.97 -13.58
N LEU A 11 1.29 29.57 -12.44
CA LEU A 11 2.18 29.68 -11.29
C LEU A 11 1.71 28.73 -10.20
N ILE A 12 2.53 27.74 -9.89
CA ILE A 12 2.25 26.74 -8.85
C ILE A 12 3.07 27.09 -7.61
N LEU A 13 2.39 27.32 -6.48
CA LEU A 13 2.99 27.50 -5.17
C LEU A 13 2.85 26.16 -4.42
N ASP A 14 3.84 25.30 -4.58
CA ASP A 14 3.83 23.95 -4.00
C ASP A 14 3.84 24.03 -2.46
N GLY A 15 3.00 23.22 -1.81
CA GLY A 15 2.84 23.24 -0.36
C GLY A 15 2.04 24.45 0.19
N PHE A 16 1.51 25.31 -0.67
CA PHE A 16 0.70 26.46 -0.26
C PHE A 16 -0.74 26.02 0.07
N GLY A 17 -0.94 25.60 1.35
CA GLY A 17 -2.24 25.14 1.83
C GLY A 17 -3.22 26.28 2.15
N HIS A 18 -4.47 25.92 2.41
CA HIS A 18 -5.54 26.82 2.83
C HIS A 18 -6.03 26.45 4.22
N ARG A 19 -5.74 27.31 5.22
CA ARG A 19 -6.26 27.23 6.58
C ARG A 19 -6.50 28.64 7.09
N LEU A 20 -7.67 28.90 7.65
CA LEU A 20 -8.09 30.24 8.06
C LEU A 20 -7.61 30.65 9.46
N GLU A 21 -7.12 29.69 10.24
CA GLU A 21 -6.76 29.88 11.64
C GLU A 21 -5.40 29.23 11.98
N GLY A 22 -4.79 29.68 13.06
CA GLY A 22 -3.59 29.09 13.66
C GLY A 22 -2.39 30.03 13.67
N ASP A 23 -1.79 30.19 14.85
CA ASP A 23 -0.60 31.02 15.08
C ASP A 23 0.66 30.41 14.44
N ASP A 24 0.57 29.17 13.97
CA ASP A 24 1.60 28.40 13.26
C ASP A 24 1.42 28.44 11.73
N ASN A 25 0.45 29.17 11.22
CA ASN A 25 0.14 29.25 9.79
C ASN A 25 0.95 30.37 9.12
N SER A 26 2.11 30.04 8.59
CA SER A 26 3.01 30.99 7.90
C SER A 26 2.34 31.70 6.71
N VAL A 27 1.44 31.03 6.01
CA VAL A 27 0.70 31.61 4.86
C VAL A 27 -0.25 32.72 5.34
N LEU A 28 -0.95 32.48 6.45
CA LEU A 28 -1.89 33.45 7.03
C LEU A 28 -1.16 34.63 7.67
N LEU A 29 -0.03 34.38 8.34
CA LEU A 29 0.74 35.40 9.06
C LEU A 29 1.62 36.25 8.16
N ALA A 30 1.89 35.81 6.93
CA ALA A 30 2.72 36.54 5.99
C ALA A 30 2.00 37.77 5.45
N ASN A 31 2.76 38.86 5.25
CA ASN A 31 2.27 40.05 4.56
C ASN A 31 2.25 39.82 3.04
N THR A 32 1.06 39.54 2.47
CA THR A 32 0.89 39.11 1.08
C THR A 32 -0.03 40.04 0.27
N PRO A 33 0.24 41.36 0.20
CA PRO A 33 -0.69 42.35 -0.36
C PRO A 33 -1.06 42.09 -1.83
N ASN A 34 -0.16 41.49 -2.61
CA ASN A 34 -0.44 41.15 -4.01
C ASN A 34 -1.35 39.93 -4.14
N LEU A 35 -1.14 38.88 -3.34
CA LEU A 35 -2.03 37.74 -3.32
C LEU A 35 -3.41 38.10 -2.79
N ASP A 36 -3.47 38.95 -1.76
CA ASP A 36 -4.73 39.41 -1.17
C ASP A 36 -5.53 40.22 -2.21
N ARG A 37 -4.86 41.11 -2.94
CA ARG A 37 -5.48 41.86 -4.03
C ARG A 37 -5.97 40.96 -5.16
N LEU A 38 -5.19 39.94 -5.55
CA LEU A 38 -5.60 38.98 -6.57
C LEU A 38 -6.83 38.20 -6.15
N LYS A 39 -6.85 37.67 -4.90
CA LYS A 39 -8.00 36.97 -4.32
C LYS A 39 -9.27 37.84 -4.28
N ALA A 40 -9.12 39.15 -3.99
CA ALA A 40 -10.25 40.07 -3.90
C ALA A 40 -10.79 40.53 -5.27
N GLN A 41 -9.97 40.61 -6.29
CA GLN A 41 -10.31 41.19 -7.58
C GLN A 41 -10.61 40.21 -8.71
N TYR A 42 -10.17 38.96 -8.56
CA TYR A 42 -10.31 37.91 -9.58
C TYR A 42 -11.02 36.68 -9.03
N ALA A 43 -11.40 35.78 -9.91
CA ALA A 43 -12.00 34.52 -9.51
C ALA A 43 -11.05 33.72 -8.61
N TYR A 44 -11.54 33.30 -7.44
CA TYR A 44 -10.80 32.54 -6.43
C TYR A 44 -11.64 31.37 -5.98
N GLY A 45 -11.00 30.24 -5.74
CA GLY A 45 -11.63 29.04 -5.20
C GLY A 45 -10.60 28.13 -4.58
N THR A 46 -11.07 27.14 -3.87
CA THR A 46 -10.25 26.08 -3.28
C THR A 46 -10.58 24.75 -3.93
N ILE A 47 -9.61 23.86 -3.97
CA ILE A 47 -9.75 22.47 -4.43
C ILE A 47 -9.21 21.54 -3.36
N ASP A 48 -9.72 20.34 -3.31
CA ASP A 48 -9.16 19.30 -2.47
C ASP A 48 -7.75 18.91 -2.97
N ALA A 49 -6.85 18.68 -2.01
CA ALA A 49 -5.45 18.37 -2.30
C ALA A 49 -4.97 17.06 -1.67
N SER A 50 -5.91 16.22 -1.18
CA SER A 50 -5.61 14.97 -0.49
C SER A 50 -6.60 13.87 -0.83
N GLU A 51 -6.31 12.65 -0.41
CA GLU A 51 -7.17 11.48 -0.47
C GLU A 51 -7.72 11.16 -1.88
N ARG A 52 -8.89 10.57 -1.93
CA ARG A 52 -9.57 10.15 -3.19
C ARG A 52 -9.75 11.29 -4.20
N MET A 53 -9.84 12.53 -3.73
CA MET A 53 -10.01 13.69 -4.60
C MET A 53 -8.77 14.00 -5.45
N VAL A 54 -7.63 13.47 -5.07
CA VAL A 54 -6.38 13.55 -5.86
C VAL A 54 -5.85 12.18 -6.28
N GLY A 55 -6.65 11.12 -6.11
CA GLY A 55 -6.31 9.76 -6.53
C GLY A 55 -5.49 8.96 -5.53
N LEU A 56 -5.40 9.41 -4.29
CA LEU A 56 -4.76 8.69 -3.17
C LEU A 56 -5.79 7.87 -2.38
N PRO A 57 -5.36 6.86 -1.61
CA PRO A 57 -6.21 6.20 -0.63
C PRO A 57 -6.82 7.17 0.38
N SER A 58 -7.97 6.81 0.96
CA SER A 58 -8.59 7.58 2.05
C SER A 58 -7.63 7.70 3.24
N GLY A 59 -7.59 8.87 3.89
CA GLY A 59 -6.71 9.16 5.01
C GLY A 59 -5.28 9.56 4.64
N GLN A 60 -4.88 9.47 3.37
CA GLN A 60 -3.56 9.88 2.94
C GLN A 60 -3.50 11.37 2.56
N PHE A 61 -2.48 12.05 3.07
CA PHE A 61 -2.17 13.44 2.67
C PHE A 61 -1.76 13.52 1.20
N GLY A 62 -2.10 14.67 0.57
CA GLY A 62 -1.59 15.00 -0.75
C GLY A 62 -0.07 15.19 -0.76
N ASN A 63 0.49 15.05 -1.94
CA ASN A 63 1.91 15.31 -2.18
C ASN A 63 2.12 15.98 -3.55
N SER A 64 3.32 16.51 -3.76
CA SER A 64 3.68 17.22 -4.97
C SER A 64 3.49 16.38 -6.24
N GLU A 65 3.85 15.11 -6.20
CA GLU A 65 3.78 14.22 -7.37
C GLU A 65 2.33 14.07 -7.86
N VAL A 66 1.41 13.68 -6.99
CA VAL A 66 0.00 13.50 -7.38
C VAL A 66 -0.67 14.83 -7.75
N GLY A 67 -0.32 15.93 -7.07
CA GLY A 67 -0.83 17.25 -7.39
C GLY A 67 -0.45 17.69 -8.80
N HIS A 68 0.82 17.62 -9.15
CA HIS A 68 1.31 17.96 -10.49
C HIS A 68 0.78 17.02 -11.56
N LEU A 69 0.67 15.72 -11.24
CA LEU A 69 0.09 14.74 -12.16
C LEU A 69 -1.36 15.07 -12.51
N ASN A 70 -2.19 15.42 -11.52
CA ASN A 70 -3.59 15.79 -11.72
C ASN A 70 -3.72 17.11 -12.50
N ILE A 71 -2.90 18.12 -12.21
CA ILE A 71 -2.85 19.37 -12.96
C ILE A 71 -2.49 19.10 -14.43
N GLY A 72 -1.45 18.30 -14.67
CA GLY A 72 -1.00 17.96 -16.02
C GLY A 72 -2.01 17.13 -16.81
N ALA A 73 -2.70 16.21 -16.15
CA ALA A 73 -3.71 15.36 -16.76
C ALA A 73 -5.06 16.06 -16.96
N GLY A 74 -5.32 17.18 -16.25
CA GLY A 74 -6.62 17.86 -16.25
C GLY A 74 -7.77 17.02 -15.65
N ARG A 75 -7.45 16.02 -14.84
CA ARG A 75 -8.40 15.12 -14.17
C ARG A 75 -7.74 14.43 -12.99
N VAL A 76 -8.53 13.83 -12.11
CA VAL A 76 -8.02 12.96 -11.06
C VAL A 76 -7.41 11.71 -11.68
N VAL A 77 -6.16 11.39 -11.28
CA VAL A 77 -5.44 10.19 -11.68
C VAL A 77 -5.27 9.31 -10.46
N ALA A 78 -6.07 8.25 -10.36
CA ALA A 78 -5.98 7.31 -9.27
C ALA A 78 -4.63 6.57 -9.30
N GLN A 79 -3.95 6.53 -8.15
CA GLN A 79 -2.75 5.72 -7.94
C GLN A 79 -3.10 4.23 -8.01
N ASP A 80 -2.12 3.38 -8.27
CA ASP A 80 -2.38 1.95 -8.47
C ASP A 80 -3.05 1.30 -7.26
N ILE A 81 -2.61 1.64 -6.04
CA ILE A 81 -3.24 1.15 -4.82
C ILE A 81 -4.73 1.57 -4.73
N THR A 82 -5.02 2.83 -5.05
CA THR A 82 -6.40 3.35 -5.08
C THR A 82 -7.24 2.67 -6.16
N ARG A 83 -6.64 2.37 -7.32
CA ARG A 83 -7.32 1.62 -8.40
C ARG A 83 -7.68 0.21 -7.97
N ILE A 84 -6.82 -0.44 -7.18
CA ILE A 84 -7.10 -1.77 -6.61
C ILE A 84 -8.24 -1.66 -5.59
N ASP A 85 -8.18 -0.68 -4.67
CA ASP A 85 -9.28 -0.42 -3.72
C ASP A 85 -10.62 -0.26 -4.45
N MET A 86 -10.66 0.58 -5.47
CA MET A 86 -11.87 0.80 -6.28
C MET A 86 -12.34 -0.48 -6.97
N ALA A 87 -11.41 -1.31 -7.45
CA ALA A 87 -11.75 -2.58 -8.09
C ALA A 87 -12.30 -3.61 -7.09
N ILE A 88 -11.86 -3.57 -5.85
CA ILE A 88 -12.42 -4.36 -4.74
C ILE A 88 -13.84 -3.86 -4.41
N GLU A 89 -13.99 -2.56 -4.20
CA GLU A 89 -15.26 -1.92 -3.82
C GLU A 89 -16.38 -2.17 -4.84
N ASN A 90 -16.06 -2.12 -6.13
CA ASN A 90 -17.05 -2.32 -7.20
C ASN A 90 -17.13 -3.77 -7.72
N GLY A 91 -16.36 -4.70 -7.13
CA GLY A 91 -16.35 -6.12 -7.48
C GLY A 91 -15.64 -6.48 -8.78
N SER A 92 -15.01 -5.52 -9.47
CA SER A 92 -14.32 -5.79 -10.75
C SER A 92 -12.98 -6.51 -10.58
N LEU A 93 -12.40 -6.53 -9.37
CA LEU A 93 -11.17 -7.26 -9.10
C LEU A 93 -11.29 -8.74 -9.45
N ALA A 94 -12.37 -9.39 -9.03
CA ALA A 94 -12.62 -10.81 -9.30
C ALA A 94 -12.76 -11.13 -10.80
N GLN A 95 -13.08 -10.13 -11.62
CA GLN A 95 -13.24 -10.25 -13.07
C GLN A 95 -11.97 -9.86 -13.84
N ASN A 96 -10.87 -9.49 -13.14
CA ASN A 96 -9.62 -9.12 -13.78
C ASN A 96 -9.09 -10.29 -14.62
N PRO A 97 -8.81 -10.07 -15.93
CA PRO A 97 -8.38 -11.16 -16.84
C PRO A 97 -7.13 -11.90 -16.40
N ALA A 98 -6.17 -11.21 -15.76
CA ALA A 98 -4.96 -11.84 -15.26
C ALA A 98 -5.25 -12.76 -14.06
N LEU A 99 -6.12 -12.35 -13.15
CA LEU A 99 -6.54 -13.18 -12.02
C LEU A 99 -7.38 -14.36 -12.51
N THR A 100 -8.36 -14.12 -13.38
CA THR A 100 -9.20 -15.20 -13.93
C THR A 100 -8.38 -16.23 -14.71
N ALA A 101 -7.33 -15.83 -15.41
CA ALA A 101 -6.37 -16.74 -16.03
C ALA A 101 -5.59 -17.58 -15.01
N ALA A 102 -5.16 -16.96 -13.90
CA ALA A 102 -4.47 -17.66 -12.81
C ALA A 102 -5.35 -18.74 -12.15
N TRP A 103 -6.66 -18.48 -12.06
CA TRP A 103 -7.64 -19.47 -11.52
C TRP A 103 -7.81 -20.72 -12.40
N GLN A 104 -7.34 -20.70 -13.65
CA GLN A 104 -7.32 -21.87 -14.51
C GLN A 104 -6.18 -22.86 -14.20
N SER A 105 -5.32 -22.54 -13.27
CA SER A 105 -4.21 -23.42 -12.86
C SER A 105 -4.70 -24.83 -12.51
N PRO A 106 -4.08 -25.88 -13.05
CA PRO A 106 -4.48 -27.26 -12.75
C PRO A 106 -4.15 -27.65 -11.30
N THR A 107 -3.20 -27.00 -10.66
CA THR A 107 -2.81 -27.31 -9.26
C THR A 107 -3.84 -26.84 -8.24
N LYS A 108 -4.74 -25.92 -8.64
CA LYS A 108 -5.72 -25.29 -7.74
C LYS A 108 -5.11 -24.69 -6.48
N THR A 109 -3.84 -24.27 -6.56
CA THR A 109 -3.09 -23.63 -5.48
C THR A 109 -2.68 -22.23 -5.89
N VAL A 110 -2.84 -21.28 -4.99
CA VAL A 110 -2.43 -19.87 -5.14
C VAL A 110 -1.50 -19.49 -4.01
N HIS A 111 -0.41 -18.83 -4.35
CA HIS A 111 0.51 -18.24 -3.39
C HIS A 111 0.39 -16.70 -3.44
N LEU A 112 0.17 -16.07 -2.29
CA LEU A 112 0.06 -14.62 -2.13
C LEU A 112 1.28 -14.13 -1.35
N LEU A 113 2.10 -13.33 -2.01
CA LEU A 113 3.35 -12.80 -1.47
C LEU A 113 3.34 -11.27 -1.52
N GLY A 114 3.86 -10.62 -0.51
CA GLY A 114 4.04 -9.16 -0.51
C GLY A 114 4.08 -8.54 0.88
N CYS A 115 4.24 -7.23 0.94
CA CYS A 115 4.27 -6.47 2.17
C CYS A 115 2.90 -6.51 2.86
N PHE A 116 2.85 -7.11 4.06
CA PHE A 116 1.61 -7.46 4.74
C PHE A 116 1.34 -6.51 5.92
N SER A 117 0.87 -5.32 5.61
CA SER A 117 0.55 -4.26 6.56
C SER A 117 -0.60 -3.37 6.05
N ASP A 118 -1.01 -2.41 6.85
CA ASP A 118 -1.96 -1.36 6.48
C ASP A 118 -1.26 -0.07 6.00
N GLY A 119 0.07 -0.07 5.90
CA GLY A 119 0.86 1.09 5.48
C GLY A 119 0.53 1.60 4.09
N GLY A 120 0.08 0.73 3.18
CA GLY A 120 -0.45 1.13 1.87
C GLY A 120 0.57 1.74 0.91
N VAL A 121 1.86 1.52 1.13
CA VAL A 121 2.93 2.05 0.27
C VAL A 121 3.28 1.06 -0.84
N HIS A 122 3.52 -0.20 -0.52
CA HIS A 122 3.88 -1.25 -1.48
C HIS A 122 2.72 -2.21 -1.76
N SER A 123 1.87 -2.44 -0.78
CA SER A 123 0.64 -3.23 -0.82
C SER A 123 -0.22 -2.91 0.40
N HIS A 124 -1.39 -3.48 0.48
CA HIS A 124 -2.26 -3.32 1.63
C HIS A 124 -2.86 -4.67 2.03
N ILE A 125 -2.96 -4.95 3.33
CA ILE A 125 -3.47 -6.21 3.87
C ILE A 125 -4.84 -6.60 3.30
N ASN A 126 -5.74 -5.62 3.10
CA ASN A 126 -7.07 -5.86 2.55
C ASN A 126 -7.04 -6.38 1.12
N HIS A 127 -6.00 -6.02 0.34
CA HIS A 127 -5.85 -6.53 -1.03
C HIS A 127 -5.55 -8.03 -1.03
N PHE A 128 -4.77 -8.52 -0.07
CA PHE A 128 -4.51 -9.95 0.10
C PHE A 128 -5.80 -10.72 0.36
N PHE A 129 -6.62 -10.25 1.30
CA PHE A 129 -7.90 -10.90 1.61
C PHE A 129 -8.86 -10.87 0.42
N ALA A 130 -8.96 -9.73 -0.27
CA ALA A 130 -9.83 -9.61 -1.44
C ALA A 130 -9.42 -10.56 -2.58
N VAL A 131 -8.11 -10.75 -2.82
CA VAL A 131 -7.60 -11.70 -3.80
C VAL A 131 -7.85 -13.14 -3.34
N ALA A 132 -7.67 -13.43 -2.05
CA ALA A 132 -7.96 -14.74 -1.48
C ALA A 132 -9.45 -15.09 -1.61
N ASP A 133 -10.35 -14.16 -1.28
CA ASP A 133 -11.79 -14.34 -1.43
C ASP A 133 -12.19 -14.60 -2.89
N ALA A 134 -11.61 -13.84 -3.82
CA ALA A 134 -11.83 -14.04 -5.25
C ALA A 134 -11.33 -15.41 -5.73
N ALA A 135 -10.19 -15.88 -5.21
CA ALA A 135 -9.63 -17.19 -5.53
C ALA A 135 -10.51 -18.32 -4.96
N LEU A 136 -10.98 -18.21 -3.71
CA LEU A 136 -11.91 -19.16 -3.11
C LEU A 136 -13.22 -19.24 -3.88
N ALA A 137 -13.80 -18.09 -4.26
CA ALA A 137 -15.02 -18.02 -5.06
C ALA A 137 -14.84 -18.64 -6.45
N ALA A 138 -13.61 -18.59 -7.01
CA ALA A 138 -13.27 -19.23 -8.28
C ALA A 138 -12.95 -20.74 -8.16
N GLY A 139 -13.07 -21.33 -6.95
CA GLY A 139 -12.88 -22.75 -6.71
C GLY A 139 -11.43 -23.18 -6.52
N MET A 140 -10.54 -22.27 -6.12
CA MET A 140 -9.19 -22.63 -5.71
C MET A 140 -9.23 -23.40 -4.40
N GLN A 141 -8.43 -24.47 -4.31
CA GLN A 141 -8.50 -25.43 -3.20
C GLN A 141 -7.49 -25.15 -2.11
N LYS A 142 -6.43 -24.44 -2.43
CA LYS A 142 -5.37 -24.08 -1.49
C LYS A 142 -4.87 -22.67 -1.76
N ILE A 143 -4.85 -21.84 -0.73
CA ILE A 143 -4.30 -20.49 -0.77
C ILE A 143 -3.22 -20.40 0.30
N VAL A 144 -2.03 -20.00 -0.08
CA VAL A 144 -0.88 -19.92 0.82
C VAL A 144 -0.42 -18.46 0.90
N PHE A 145 -0.52 -17.88 2.07
CA PHE A 145 0.01 -16.55 2.36
C PHE A 145 1.49 -16.64 2.73
N HIS A 146 2.26 -15.71 2.22
CA HIS A 146 3.66 -15.47 2.58
C HIS A 146 3.81 -13.99 2.95
N PRO A 147 3.39 -13.59 4.17
CA PRO A 147 3.47 -12.22 4.59
C PRO A 147 4.92 -11.74 4.72
N PHE A 148 5.25 -10.64 4.03
CA PHE A 148 6.47 -9.89 4.26
C PHE A 148 6.16 -8.79 5.27
N LEU A 149 6.77 -8.87 6.45
CA LEU A 149 6.51 -7.94 7.55
C LEU A 149 7.15 -6.58 7.24
N ASP A 150 6.45 -5.52 7.59
CA ASP A 150 6.79 -4.15 7.22
C ASP A 150 7.77 -3.48 8.19
N GLY A 151 7.29 -2.87 9.25
CA GLY A 151 8.10 -2.20 10.28
C GLY A 151 8.88 -0.97 9.81
N ARG A 152 8.65 -0.51 8.57
CA ARG A 152 9.28 0.65 7.95
C ARG A 152 8.25 1.71 7.52
N ASP A 153 7.20 1.30 6.82
CA ASP A 153 6.07 2.15 6.46
C ASP A 153 4.99 2.10 7.55
N THR A 154 5.16 1.21 8.53
CA THR A 154 4.39 1.06 9.76
C THR A 154 5.34 1.02 10.97
N PRO A 155 4.84 1.16 12.23
CA PRO A 155 5.70 1.08 13.40
C PRO A 155 6.50 -0.22 13.47
N PRO A 156 7.74 -0.18 14.00
CA PRO A 156 8.68 -1.32 13.94
C PRO A 156 8.23 -2.62 14.60
N GLN A 157 7.22 -2.58 15.47
CA GLN A 157 6.61 -3.73 16.14
C GLN A 157 5.08 -3.64 16.06
N SER A 158 4.53 -3.67 14.88
CA SER A 158 3.08 -3.58 14.61
C SER A 158 2.50 -4.86 13.98
N ALA A 159 3.36 -5.80 13.55
CA ALA A 159 2.96 -6.98 12.80
C ALA A 159 2.02 -7.92 13.56
N GLU A 160 2.02 -7.90 14.90
CA GLU A 160 1.16 -8.78 15.71
C GLU A 160 -0.32 -8.61 15.35
N GLY A 161 -0.80 -7.38 15.18
CA GLY A 161 -2.18 -7.09 14.81
C GLY A 161 -2.55 -7.66 13.44
N TYR A 162 -1.67 -7.51 12.45
CA TYR A 162 -1.88 -8.02 11.10
C TYR A 162 -1.87 -9.55 11.07
N LEU A 163 -0.95 -10.19 11.79
CA LEU A 163 -0.88 -11.65 11.86
C LEU A 163 -2.05 -12.27 12.64
N LYS A 164 -2.59 -11.59 13.67
CA LYS A 164 -3.83 -12.01 14.35
C LYS A 164 -5.01 -11.98 13.37
N THR A 165 -5.12 -10.94 12.57
CA THR A 165 -6.16 -10.83 11.54
C THR A 165 -6.02 -11.97 10.51
N LEU A 166 -4.80 -12.26 10.05
CA LEU A 166 -4.54 -13.37 9.14
C LEU A 166 -4.88 -14.73 9.77
N GLN A 167 -4.51 -14.93 11.03
CA GLN A 167 -4.84 -16.18 11.74
C GLN A 167 -6.35 -16.39 11.83
N SER A 168 -7.09 -15.36 12.22
CA SER A 168 -8.57 -15.41 12.27
C SER A 168 -9.17 -15.69 10.90
N TYR A 169 -8.60 -15.15 9.83
CA TYR A 169 -9.01 -15.42 8.46
C TYR A 169 -8.76 -16.90 8.08
N CYS A 170 -7.59 -17.45 8.45
CA CYS A 170 -7.27 -18.87 8.22
C CYS A 170 -8.22 -19.82 9.00
N GLU A 171 -8.62 -19.46 10.20
CA GLU A 171 -9.58 -20.23 11.01
C GLU A 171 -10.96 -20.31 10.36
N GLN A 172 -11.38 -19.24 9.67
CA GLN A 172 -12.65 -19.18 8.94
C GLN A 172 -12.58 -19.89 7.57
N HIS A 173 -11.39 -20.04 7.00
CA HIS A 173 -11.17 -20.58 5.66
C HIS A 173 -10.14 -21.74 5.70
N PRO A 174 -10.56 -23.01 5.90
CA PRO A 174 -9.64 -24.15 6.02
C PRO A 174 -8.70 -24.36 4.82
N GLN A 175 -9.06 -23.80 3.65
CA GLN A 175 -8.24 -23.82 2.45
C GLN A 175 -7.04 -22.86 2.51
N VAL A 176 -7.06 -21.91 3.45
CA VAL A 176 -6.05 -20.87 3.58
C VAL A 176 -5.01 -21.28 4.62
N LYS A 177 -3.75 -21.10 4.27
CA LYS A 177 -2.60 -21.43 5.12
C LYS A 177 -1.56 -20.32 5.04
N VAL A 178 -0.69 -20.25 6.04
CA VAL A 178 0.55 -19.46 5.97
C VAL A 178 1.69 -20.40 5.66
N GLY A 179 2.56 -20.05 4.74
CA GLY A 179 3.71 -20.86 4.36
C GLY A 179 5.01 -20.43 5.02
N CYS A 180 5.22 -19.10 5.09
CA CYS A 180 6.35 -18.53 5.82
C CYS A 180 6.04 -17.10 6.22
N VAL A 181 6.79 -16.58 7.20
CA VAL A 181 6.82 -15.17 7.62
C VAL A 181 8.24 -14.68 7.42
N VAL A 182 8.40 -13.49 6.79
CA VAL A 182 9.71 -12.94 6.45
C VAL A 182 9.69 -11.43 6.59
N GLY A 183 10.67 -10.82 7.22
CA GLY A 183 10.84 -9.37 7.22
C GLY A 183 11.17 -8.83 5.83
N ARG A 184 10.65 -7.65 5.49
CA ARG A 184 10.87 -7.02 4.17
C ARG A 184 12.36 -6.76 3.85
N PHE A 185 13.21 -6.66 4.86
CA PHE A 185 14.65 -6.55 4.67
C PHE A 185 15.23 -7.68 3.81
N PHE A 186 14.69 -8.88 3.93
CA PHE A 186 15.10 -10.04 3.14
C PHE A 186 14.29 -10.15 1.84
N ALA A 187 12.95 -10.10 1.95
CA ALA A 187 12.05 -10.39 0.85
C ALA A 187 11.91 -9.25 -0.16
N MET A 188 12.22 -8.01 0.23
CA MET A 188 12.06 -6.82 -0.61
C MET A 188 13.40 -6.06 -0.76
N ASP A 189 14.53 -6.77 -0.72
CA ASP A 189 15.84 -6.16 -0.93
C ASP A 189 15.92 -5.50 -2.31
N ARG A 190 16.45 -4.27 -2.35
CA ARG A 190 16.69 -3.48 -3.55
C ARG A 190 18.12 -2.97 -3.66
N ASP A 191 19.00 -3.54 -2.82
CA ASP A 191 20.42 -3.18 -2.77
C ASP A 191 21.31 -4.22 -3.47
N ASN A 192 20.68 -5.18 -4.20
CA ASN A 192 21.34 -6.31 -4.86
C ASN A 192 22.10 -7.23 -3.88
N ARG A 193 21.55 -7.37 -2.67
CA ARG A 193 22.06 -8.30 -1.65
C ARG A 193 21.43 -9.67 -1.85
N TRP A 194 21.94 -10.41 -2.81
CA TRP A 194 21.37 -11.69 -3.22
C TRP A 194 21.30 -12.72 -2.09
N GLU A 195 22.23 -12.65 -1.13
CA GLU A 195 22.24 -13.47 0.07
C GLU A 195 21.02 -13.25 0.99
N ARG A 196 20.38 -12.06 0.94
CA ARG A 196 19.14 -11.78 1.63
C ARG A 196 17.96 -12.36 0.87
N VAL A 197 17.90 -12.11 -0.43
CA VAL A 197 16.86 -12.61 -1.32
C VAL A 197 16.82 -14.13 -1.31
N GLU A 198 17.99 -14.78 -1.33
CA GLU A 198 18.10 -16.24 -1.27
C GLU A 198 17.44 -16.83 -0.03
N GLN A 199 17.61 -16.20 1.14
CA GLN A 199 16.99 -16.67 2.37
C GLN A 199 15.45 -16.62 2.29
N ALA A 200 14.91 -15.49 1.80
CA ALA A 200 13.47 -15.34 1.60
C ALA A 200 12.94 -16.33 0.55
N TYR A 201 13.67 -16.50 -0.55
CA TYR A 201 13.33 -17.46 -1.61
C TYR A 201 13.29 -18.89 -1.09
N ASN A 202 14.31 -19.31 -0.34
CA ASN A 202 14.40 -20.66 0.21
C ASN A 202 13.24 -20.95 1.19
N ALA A 203 12.81 -19.95 1.97
CA ALA A 203 11.67 -20.10 2.87
C ALA A 203 10.35 -20.42 2.14
N LEU A 204 10.16 -19.93 0.91
CA LEU A 204 8.99 -20.29 0.09
C LEU A 204 8.95 -21.78 -0.26
N PHE A 205 10.10 -22.45 -0.26
CA PHE A 205 10.24 -23.90 -0.51
C PHE A 205 10.36 -24.71 0.78
N GLY A 206 10.07 -24.12 1.93
CA GLY A 206 10.15 -24.79 3.22
C GLY A 206 11.58 -24.95 3.77
N GLN A 207 12.53 -24.18 3.24
CA GLN A 207 13.94 -24.22 3.63
C GLN A 207 14.29 -22.92 4.35
N ALA A 208 14.30 -22.92 5.67
CA ALA A 208 14.72 -21.80 6.48
C ALA A 208 15.43 -22.29 7.75
N GLN A 209 16.19 -21.40 8.37
CA GLN A 209 16.83 -21.68 9.65
C GLN A 209 15.80 -21.81 10.79
N PHE A 210 14.71 -21.04 10.71
CA PHE A 210 13.68 -20.98 11.72
C PHE A 210 12.38 -21.62 11.24
N HIS A 211 11.70 -22.29 12.18
CA HIS A 211 10.40 -22.93 11.97
C HIS A 211 9.50 -22.60 13.17
N ALA A 212 8.21 -22.49 12.92
CA ALA A 212 7.21 -22.29 13.96
C ALA A 212 5.88 -22.93 13.55
N ASP A 213 5.03 -23.26 14.51
CA ASP A 213 3.72 -23.85 14.24
C ASP A 213 2.68 -22.80 13.79
N THR A 214 2.91 -21.52 14.14
CA THR A 214 2.01 -20.42 13.81
C THR A 214 2.77 -19.13 13.49
N PRO A 215 2.18 -18.23 12.67
CA PRO A 215 2.78 -16.92 12.38
C PRO A 215 3.06 -16.08 13.64
N LEU A 216 2.19 -16.17 14.65
CA LEU A 216 2.36 -15.43 15.91
C LEU A 216 3.52 -16.00 16.75
N GLN A 217 3.73 -17.31 16.77
CA GLN A 217 4.89 -17.91 17.41
C GLN A 217 6.19 -17.53 16.70
N ALA A 218 6.18 -17.50 15.35
CA ALA A 218 7.31 -17.02 14.56
C ALA A 218 7.70 -15.58 14.93
N LEU A 219 6.69 -14.69 15.02
CA LEU A 219 6.89 -13.29 15.40
C LEU A 219 7.40 -13.15 16.85
N ALA A 220 6.79 -13.84 17.79
CA ALA A 220 7.20 -13.80 19.20
C ALA A 220 8.66 -14.22 19.36
N ALA A 221 9.05 -15.34 18.75
CA ALA A 221 10.42 -15.83 18.77
C ALA A 221 11.41 -14.84 18.11
N ALA A 222 10.99 -14.13 17.05
CA ALA A 222 11.78 -13.10 16.42
C ALA A 222 12.00 -11.90 17.36
N TYR A 223 10.96 -11.44 18.06
CA TYR A 223 11.05 -10.35 19.03
C TYR A 223 11.92 -10.74 20.24
N GLU A 224 11.88 -11.99 20.71
CA GLU A 224 12.77 -12.51 21.76
C GLU A 224 14.24 -12.49 21.33
N ARG A 225 14.53 -12.64 20.04
CA ARG A 225 15.87 -12.48 19.46
C ARG A 225 16.29 -11.01 19.28
N GLY A 226 15.42 -10.06 19.62
CA GLY A 226 15.66 -8.61 19.45
C GLY A 226 15.43 -8.10 18.02
N GLU A 227 14.76 -8.87 17.18
CA GLU A 227 14.38 -8.46 15.84
C GLU A 227 13.16 -7.53 15.90
N HIS A 228 13.00 -6.71 14.85
CA HIS A 228 11.78 -5.92 14.59
C HIS A 228 11.16 -6.41 13.29
N ASP A 229 9.93 -6.02 12.99
CA ASP A 229 9.16 -6.50 11.84
C ASP A 229 9.97 -6.51 10.55
N GLU A 230 10.65 -5.40 10.23
CA GLU A 230 11.46 -5.26 9.02
C GLU A 230 12.53 -6.34 8.90
N PHE A 231 13.11 -6.77 10.03
CA PHE A 231 14.28 -7.65 10.12
C PHE A 231 13.97 -9.06 10.57
N VAL A 232 12.69 -9.44 10.68
CA VAL A 232 12.31 -10.81 11.03
C VAL A 232 12.93 -11.79 10.05
N GLN A 233 13.75 -12.68 10.56
CA GLN A 233 14.41 -13.69 9.75
C GLN A 233 13.38 -14.67 9.16
N PRO A 234 13.61 -15.15 7.91
CA PRO A 234 12.71 -16.10 7.27
C PRO A 234 12.38 -17.28 8.15
N THR A 235 11.11 -17.48 8.44
CA THR A 235 10.58 -18.54 9.31
C THR A 235 9.48 -19.30 8.58
N VAL A 236 9.63 -20.60 8.42
CA VAL A 236 8.63 -21.52 7.81
C VAL A 236 7.54 -21.84 8.85
N ILE A 237 6.27 -21.89 8.37
CA ILE A 237 5.10 -22.20 9.19
C ILE A 237 4.52 -23.56 8.76
#